data_d2cf59e3870b74571dcda0f1d2786823
#
_entry.id   d2cf59e3870b74571dcda0f1d2786823
#
_cell.length_a   1.000
_cell.length_b   1.000
_cell.length_c   1.000
_cell.angle_alpha   90.00
_cell.angle_beta   90.00
_cell.angle_gamma   90.00
#
_symmetry.space_group_name_H-M   'P 1'
#
loop_
_entity.id
_entity.type
_entity.pdbx_description
1 polymer ?
#
loop_
_entity_poly.entity_id
_entity_poly.type
_entity_poly.pdbx_seq_one_letter_code
_entity_poly.pdbx_strand_id
1 'polypeptide(L)'
;MSQAGNKLLTVIIPHRNIPELLKRCLDSIPARDDLQVIVVDDCSDNDVSYYVSDCLMGRDVELYKTQTVSGGGAARNEGLKHAKGEWITFIDADDLFTMKFNVIVDSLSGLDADIDVLYCAANSVDSDYFTTSNRANLLNKFIRMATSGNPEGEMRLRYTFGEPWCKIVRRRLIECHDIRFTESSIHNDTKYSYLVGYHAKRISSTPYALCTITTRSGSVSRTLSESKKLERITIFGETHKFYRESGIPQRYVINFLWPQMAKSFLGNRDTYKKGYEILKQKGFTSAQIKFNTMKHIFRNNLVDLKNKVIKMIET
;
A
#
# COMPACT_ATOMS: atom_id res chain seq x y z
N MET A 1 -36.36 7.69 14.53
CA MET A 1 -35.41 7.77 13.42
C MET A 1 -34.14 8.39 14.02
N SER A 2 -33.14 7.56 14.38
CA SER A 2 -31.86 8.07 14.85
C SER A 2 -31.21 8.85 13.69
N GLN A 3 -30.83 10.10 13.94
CA GLN A 3 -29.99 10.86 13.03
C GLN A 3 -28.77 9.97 12.77
N ALA A 4 -28.54 9.60 11.51
CA ALA A 4 -27.31 8.91 11.13
C ALA A 4 -26.13 9.83 11.49
N GLY A 5 -25.52 9.58 12.63
CA GLY A 5 -24.39 10.35 13.13
C GLY A 5 -23.31 10.40 12.05
N ASN A 6 -22.72 11.57 11.87
CA ASN A 6 -21.68 11.78 10.86
C ASN A 6 -20.50 10.85 11.22
N LYS A 7 -20.18 9.88 10.37
CA LYS A 7 -19.06 8.93 10.61
C LYS A 7 -17.73 9.67 10.50
N LEU A 8 -16.90 9.55 11.51
CA LEU A 8 -15.57 10.17 11.53
C LEU A 8 -14.60 9.40 10.64
N LEU A 9 -14.56 8.06 10.76
CA LEU A 9 -13.64 7.21 10.03
C LEU A 9 -14.36 6.04 9.36
N THR A 10 -14.05 5.79 8.10
CA THR A 10 -14.36 4.53 7.40
C THR A 10 -13.11 3.67 7.34
N VAL A 11 -13.23 2.42 7.80
CA VAL A 11 -12.23 1.36 7.64
C VAL A 11 -12.67 0.45 6.51
N ILE A 12 -11.83 0.27 5.48
CA ILE A 12 -12.11 -0.59 4.32
C ILE A 12 -11.15 -1.80 4.35
N ILE A 13 -11.72 -3.01 4.31
CA ILE A 13 -11.02 -4.29 4.43
C ILE A 13 -11.28 -5.13 3.18
N PRO A 14 -10.34 -5.22 2.22
CA PRO A 14 -10.45 -6.17 1.13
C PRO A 14 -10.20 -7.59 1.65
N HIS A 15 -11.03 -8.53 1.24
CA HIS A 15 -10.96 -9.93 1.67
C HIS A 15 -11.06 -10.89 0.49
N ARG A 16 -10.35 -12.00 0.57
CA ARG A 16 -10.57 -13.19 -0.27
C ARG A 16 -9.99 -14.44 0.36
N ASN A 17 -10.84 -15.47 0.57
CA ASN A 17 -10.45 -16.84 0.97
C ASN A 17 -9.60 -16.94 2.25
N ILE A 18 -9.72 -16.00 3.20
CA ILE A 18 -9.01 -16.01 4.50
C ILE A 18 -9.95 -15.62 5.64
N PRO A 19 -11.10 -16.31 5.82
CA PRO A 19 -12.15 -15.86 6.73
C PRO A 19 -11.71 -15.83 8.21
N GLU A 20 -10.86 -16.74 8.65
CA GLU A 20 -10.35 -16.78 10.04
C GLU A 20 -9.44 -15.56 10.31
N LEU A 21 -8.63 -15.15 9.33
CA LEU A 21 -7.80 -13.95 9.45
C LEU A 21 -8.65 -12.69 9.40
N LEU A 22 -9.69 -12.65 8.55
CA LEU A 22 -10.67 -11.57 8.54
C LEU A 22 -11.34 -11.41 9.89
N LYS A 23 -11.79 -12.53 10.52
CA LYS A 23 -12.38 -12.48 11.86
C LYS A 23 -11.41 -11.87 12.86
N ARG A 24 -10.16 -12.33 12.86
CA ARG A 24 -9.10 -11.78 13.73
C ARG A 24 -8.88 -10.27 13.50
N CYS A 25 -8.88 -9.83 12.24
CA CYS A 25 -8.78 -8.41 11.88
C CYS A 25 -9.97 -7.62 12.45
N LEU A 26 -11.19 -8.10 12.22
CA LEU A 26 -12.42 -7.48 12.73
C LEU A 26 -12.44 -7.40 14.26
N ASP A 27 -12.03 -8.46 14.96
CA ASP A 27 -11.96 -8.49 16.43
C ASP A 27 -10.97 -7.46 17.00
N SER A 28 -9.99 -7.02 16.22
CA SER A 28 -9.04 -5.96 16.61
C SER A 28 -9.61 -4.55 16.50
N ILE A 29 -10.75 -4.35 15.82
CA ILE A 29 -11.39 -3.04 15.66
C ILE A 29 -12.25 -2.76 16.89
N PRO A 30 -12.04 -1.67 17.64
CA PRO A 30 -12.90 -1.33 18.78
C PRO A 30 -14.31 -0.93 18.34
N ALA A 31 -15.32 -1.20 19.18
CA ALA A 31 -16.67 -0.72 18.96
C ALA A 31 -16.72 0.81 19.19
N ARG A 32 -17.16 1.56 18.16
CA ARG A 32 -17.32 3.02 18.18
C ARG A 32 -18.48 3.43 17.27
N ASP A 33 -19.33 4.35 17.71
CA ASP A 33 -20.47 4.83 16.93
C ASP A 33 -20.04 5.72 15.74
N ASP A 34 -18.86 6.34 15.83
CA ASP A 34 -18.29 7.20 14.81
C ASP A 34 -17.45 6.45 13.75
N LEU A 35 -17.35 5.11 13.85
CA LEU A 35 -16.73 4.28 12.82
C LEU A 35 -17.78 3.71 11.85
N GLN A 36 -17.35 3.57 10.60
CA GLN A 36 -17.94 2.70 9.59
C GLN A 36 -16.91 1.63 9.25
N VAL A 37 -17.30 0.36 9.29
CA VAL A 37 -16.44 -0.75 8.88
C VAL A 37 -17.05 -1.40 7.65
N ILE A 38 -16.28 -1.46 6.56
CA ILE A 38 -16.68 -2.04 5.28
C ILE A 38 -15.74 -3.21 4.97
N VAL A 39 -16.30 -4.41 4.85
CA VAL A 39 -15.62 -5.58 4.28
C VAL A 39 -16.03 -5.71 2.83
N VAL A 40 -15.08 -5.89 1.93
CA VAL A 40 -15.35 -6.19 0.52
C VAL A 40 -14.76 -7.54 0.18
N ASP A 41 -15.63 -8.51 -0.07
CA ASP A 41 -15.27 -9.86 -0.48
C ASP A 41 -15.02 -9.92 -2.00
N ASP A 42 -13.81 -10.25 -2.42
CA ASP A 42 -13.40 -10.38 -3.81
C ASP A 42 -13.72 -11.79 -4.35
N CYS A 43 -15.01 -12.17 -4.34
CA CYS A 43 -15.51 -13.45 -4.78
C CYS A 43 -14.78 -14.64 -4.15
N SER A 44 -14.84 -14.76 -2.81
CA SER A 44 -14.37 -15.95 -2.10
C SER A 44 -15.16 -17.18 -2.50
N ASP A 45 -14.52 -18.36 -2.43
CA ASP A 45 -15.11 -19.65 -2.80
C ASP A 45 -16.23 -20.04 -1.82
N ASN A 46 -16.13 -19.63 -0.54
CA ASN A 46 -17.13 -19.85 0.49
C ASN A 46 -17.77 -18.53 0.93
N ASP A 47 -19.00 -18.61 1.44
CA ASP A 47 -19.67 -17.44 1.99
C ASP A 47 -18.98 -16.98 3.29
N VAL A 48 -18.69 -15.70 3.34
CA VAL A 48 -17.98 -15.06 4.46
C VAL A 48 -18.93 -14.35 5.44
N SER A 49 -20.22 -14.30 5.14
CA SER A 49 -21.24 -13.56 5.93
C SER A 49 -21.29 -14.04 7.38
N TYR A 50 -21.11 -15.34 7.62
CA TYR A 50 -21.05 -15.90 8.98
C TYR A 50 -19.88 -15.27 9.79
N TYR A 51 -18.68 -15.21 9.24
CA TYR A 51 -17.52 -14.66 9.93
C TYR A 51 -17.66 -13.16 10.21
N VAL A 52 -18.32 -12.44 9.33
CA VAL A 52 -18.65 -11.02 9.51
C VAL A 52 -19.69 -10.85 10.60
N SER A 53 -20.77 -11.65 10.61
CA SER A 53 -21.85 -11.57 11.61
C SER A 53 -21.39 -12.02 13.00
N ASP A 54 -20.56 -13.05 13.10
CA ASP A 54 -20.03 -13.54 14.38
C ASP A 54 -19.10 -12.50 15.08
N CYS A 55 -18.47 -11.62 14.30
CA CYS A 55 -17.68 -10.50 14.81
C CYS A 55 -18.54 -9.30 15.23
N LEU A 56 -19.83 -9.31 14.92
CA LEU A 56 -20.75 -8.21 15.08
C LEU A 56 -21.28 -7.98 16.51
N MET A 57 -20.69 -8.54 17.53
CA MET A 57 -21.10 -8.26 18.92
C MET A 57 -21.15 -6.75 19.20
N GLY A 58 -22.20 -6.07 18.71
CA GLY A 58 -22.49 -4.65 18.89
C GLY A 58 -21.85 -3.72 17.85
N ARG A 59 -21.43 -4.20 16.67
CA ARG A 59 -20.84 -3.39 15.59
C ARG A 59 -21.65 -3.50 14.31
N ASP A 60 -21.73 -2.40 13.60
CA ASP A 60 -22.33 -2.34 12.26
C ASP A 60 -21.21 -2.52 11.23
N VAL A 61 -21.07 -3.73 10.67
CA VAL A 61 -20.11 -4.05 9.59
C VAL A 61 -20.87 -4.25 8.30
N GLU A 62 -20.57 -3.41 7.32
CA GLU A 62 -21.18 -3.50 5.98
C GLU A 62 -20.36 -4.50 5.14
N LEU A 63 -21.03 -5.51 4.55
CA LEU A 63 -20.41 -6.50 3.66
C LEU A 63 -20.83 -6.25 2.22
N TYR A 64 -19.86 -6.02 1.35
CA TYR A 64 -20.03 -5.92 -0.10
C TYR A 64 -19.24 -6.99 -0.82
N LYS A 65 -19.58 -7.23 -2.10
CA LYS A 65 -18.87 -8.21 -2.96
C LYS A 65 -18.52 -7.56 -4.29
N THR A 66 -17.37 -7.94 -4.84
CA THR A 66 -17.06 -7.65 -6.24
C THR A 66 -17.89 -8.55 -7.17
N GLN A 67 -18.12 -8.14 -8.41
CA GLN A 67 -18.88 -8.97 -9.37
C GLN A 67 -18.09 -10.16 -9.89
N THR A 68 -16.78 -10.02 -9.97
CA THR A 68 -15.83 -11.05 -10.41
C THR A 68 -14.56 -10.94 -9.58
N VAL A 69 -13.74 -12.00 -9.59
CA VAL A 69 -12.41 -11.95 -8.98
C VAL A 69 -11.55 -10.88 -9.66
N SER A 70 -11.34 -9.76 -8.99
CA SER A 70 -10.73 -8.56 -9.57
C SER A 70 -9.52 -8.06 -8.77
N GLY A 71 -9.22 -8.68 -7.63
CA GLY A 71 -8.08 -8.38 -6.78
C GLY A 71 -8.31 -7.25 -5.78
N GLY A 72 -7.37 -7.08 -4.85
CA GLY A 72 -7.49 -6.15 -3.72
C GLY A 72 -7.68 -4.68 -4.12
N GLY A 73 -7.23 -4.27 -5.31
CA GLY A 73 -7.46 -2.92 -5.84
C GLY A 73 -8.92 -2.66 -6.14
N ALA A 74 -9.58 -3.59 -6.85
CA ALA A 74 -11.01 -3.51 -7.17
C ALA A 74 -11.86 -3.57 -5.89
N ALA A 75 -11.52 -4.47 -4.96
CA ALA A 75 -12.22 -4.56 -3.67
C ALA A 75 -12.13 -3.24 -2.88
N ARG A 76 -10.96 -2.59 -2.84
CA ARG A 76 -10.82 -1.28 -2.19
C ARG A 76 -11.60 -0.19 -2.92
N ASN A 77 -11.62 -0.21 -4.26
CA ASN A 77 -12.44 0.72 -5.07
C ASN A 77 -13.94 0.54 -4.81
N GLU A 78 -14.40 -0.71 -4.66
CA GLU A 78 -15.79 -0.98 -4.28
C GLU A 78 -16.11 -0.39 -2.90
N GLY A 79 -15.25 -0.64 -1.90
CA GLY A 79 -15.41 -0.07 -0.56
C GLY A 79 -15.44 1.47 -0.56
N LEU A 80 -14.66 2.13 -1.41
CA LEU A 80 -14.66 3.58 -1.56
C LEU A 80 -16.02 4.15 -2.01
N LYS A 81 -16.80 3.40 -2.79
CA LYS A 81 -18.15 3.85 -3.24
C LYS A 81 -19.13 3.97 -2.07
N HIS A 82 -18.92 3.23 -1.00
CA HIS A 82 -19.81 3.15 0.15
C HIS A 82 -19.31 3.92 1.39
N ALA A 83 -18.10 4.47 1.31
CA ALA A 83 -17.48 5.19 2.42
C ALA A 83 -18.23 6.47 2.79
N LYS A 84 -18.60 6.62 4.07
CA LYS A 84 -19.35 7.76 4.64
C LYS A 84 -18.49 8.59 5.59
N GLY A 85 -17.38 8.04 6.11
CA GLY A 85 -16.51 8.71 7.06
C GLY A 85 -15.86 9.97 6.48
N GLU A 86 -15.60 10.94 7.33
CA GLU A 86 -14.80 12.11 6.97
C GLU A 86 -13.39 11.73 6.57
N TRP A 87 -12.87 10.68 7.20
CA TRP A 87 -11.59 10.06 6.92
C TRP A 87 -11.76 8.62 6.44
N ILE A 88 -10.79 8.12 5.71
CA ILE A 88 -10.74 6.74 5.20
C ILE A 88 -9.39 6.12 5.53
N THR A 89 -9.40 4.88 5.98
CA THR A 89 -8.21 4.04 6.10
C THR A 89 -8.45 2.65 5.54
N PHE A 90 -7.38 1.98 5.14
CA PHE A 90 -7.39 0.60 4.66
C PHE A 90 -6.56 -0.27 5.58
N ILE A 91 -6.99 -1.51 5.75
CA ILE A 91 -6.22 -2.56 6.40
C ILE A 91 -6.45 -3.87 5.63
N ASP A 92 -5.40 -4.66 5.47
CA ASP A 92 -5.53 -5.97 4.84
C ASP A 92 -6.15 -6.97 5.84
N ALA A 93 -6.96 -7.92 5.35
CA ALA A 93 -7.73 -8.84 6.18
C ALA A 93 -6.87 -9.78 7.04
N ASP A 94 -5.56 -9.88 6.78
CA ASP A 94 -4.60 -10.64 7.56
C ASP A 94 -3.86 -9.81 8.63
N ASP A 95 -4.10 -8.48 8.68
CA ASP A 95 -3.48 -7.55 9.63
C ASP A 95 -4.40 -7.21 10.84
N LEU A 96 -3.87 -6.50 11.82
CA LEU A 96 -4.56 -6.16 13.08
C LEU A 96 -4.39 -4.68 13.40
N PHE A 97 -5.45 -4.02 13.91
CA PHE A 97 -5.27 -2.72 14.55
C PHE A 97 -4.62 -2.88 15.94
N THR A 98 -3.90 -1.86 16.36
CA THR A 98 -3.25 -1.84 17.67
C THR A 98 -4.14 -1.21 18.73
N MET A 99 -3.77 -1.37 20.00
CA MET A 99 -4.43 -0.66 21.12
C MET A 99 -4.35 0.87 21.01
N LYS A 100 -3.52 1.42 20.12
CA LYS A 100 -3.43 2.88 19.87
C LYS A 100 -4.49 3.39 18.89
N PHE A 101 -5.30 2.49 18.31
CA PHE A 101 -6.33 2.86 17.35
C PHE A 101 -7.24 3.97 17.87
N ASN A 102 -7.82 3.82 19.07
CA ASN A 102 -8.73 4.83 19.63
C ASN A 102 -8.03 6.19 19.81
N VAL A 103 -6.81 6.21 20.35
CA VAL A 103 -6.03 7.44 20.54
C VAL A 103 -5.79 8.16 19.21
N ILE A 104 -5.50 7.39 18.15
CA ILE A 104 -5.28 7.95 16.80
C ILE A 104 -6.59 8.48 16.24
N VAL A 105 -7.68 7.73 16.33
CA VAL A 105 -9.00 8.17 15.82
C VAL A 105 -9.48 9.43 16.57
N ASP A 106 -9.35 9.47 17.90
CA ASP A 106 -9.75 10.64 18.69
C ASP A 106 -8.94 11.90 18.29
N SER A 107 -7.69 11.74 17.87
CA SER A 107 -6.85 12.85 17.43
C SER A 107 -7.28 13.46 16.09
N LEU A 108 -8.06 12.75 15.27
CA LEU A 108 -8.48 13.22 13.94
C LEU A 108 -9.33 14.50 14.01
N SER A 109 -10.17 14.60 15.01
CA SER A 109 -11.04 15.78 15.20
C SER A 109 -10.26 17.05 15.56
N GLY A 110 -9.06 16.91 16.11
CA GLY A 110 -8.18 18.03 16.47
C GLY A 110 -7.18 18.42 15.38
N LEU A 111 -7.17 17.72 14.24
CA LEU A 111 -6.26 18.06 13.14
C LEU A 111 -6.74 19.31 12.38
N ASP A 112 -5.79 20.16 11.99
CA ASP A 112 -6.07 21.33 11.16
C ASP A 112 -6.86 20.93 9.90
N ALA A 113 -7.77 21.79 9.48
CA ALA A 113 -8.67 21.52 8.34
C ALA A 113 -7.94 21.31 7.01
N ASP A 114 -6.70 21.79 6.86
CA ASP A 114 -5.88 21.66 5.67
C ASP A 114 -4.97 20.40 5.69
N ILE A 115 -4.99 19.62 6.78
CA ILE A 115 -4.33 18.32 6.82
C ILE A 115 -5.23 17.31 6.10
N ASP A 116 -4.72 16.75 5.02
CA ASP A 116 -5.44 15.79 4.17
C ASP A 116 -5.05 14.34 4.45
N VAL A 117 -3.86 14.10 5.04
CA VAL A 117 -3.37 12.75 5.34
C VAL A 117 -2.65 12.72 6.68
N LEU A 118 -3.01 11.75 7.52
CA LEU A 118 -2.25 11.36 8.70
C LEU A 118 -1.55 10.03 8.43
N TYR A 119 -0.22 10.03 8.45
CA TYR A 119 0.60 8.82 8.38
C TYR A 119 0.92 8.31 9.79
N CYS A 120 0.69 7.03 10.03
CA CYS A 120 0.91 6.38 11.32
C CYS A 120 2.06 5.37 11.22
N ALA A 121 2.75 5.13 12.32
CA ALA A 121 3.69 4.03 12.41
C ALA A 121 2.95 2.67 12.36
N ALA A 122 3.70 1.58 12.21
CA ALA A 122 3.21 0.21 12.24
C ALA A 122 4.10 -0.68 13.09
N ASN A 123 3.52 -1.71 13.68
CA ASN A 123 4.26 -2.90 14.09
C ASN A 123 4.33 -3.90 12.93
N SER A 124 5.27 -4.84 12.96
CA SER A 124 5.24 -5.96 12.02
C SER A 124 5.73 -7.25 12.68
N VAL A 125 5.01 -8.35 12.41
CA VAL A 125 5.28 -9.66 13.00
C VAL A 125 5.14 -10.76 11.95
N ASP A 126 5.73 -11.90 12.21
CA ASP A 126 5.42 -13.13 11.50
C ASP A 126 4.01 -13.61 11.90
N SER A 127 3.20 -14.05 10.93
CA SER A 127 1.80 -14.41 11.15
C SER A 127 1.61 -15.66 11.99
N ASP A 128 2.57 -16.60 11.93
CA ASP A 128 2.45 -17.91 12.56
C ASP A 128 3.01 -17.89 13.98
N TYR A 129 4.11 -17.16 14.18
CA TYR A 129 4.85 -17.17 15.46
C TYR A 129 4.76 -15.85 16.23
N PHE A 130 4.18 -14.80 15.64
CA PHE A 130 4.12 -13.45 16.20
C PHE A 130 5.48 -12.88 16.62
N THR A 131 6.56 -13.40 16.05
CA THR A 131 7.90 -12.85 16.22
C THR A 131 8.07 -11.56 15.38
N THR A 132 8.83 -10.61 15.89
CA THR A 132 9.05 -9.33 15.20
C THR A 132 9.61 -9.54 13.79
N SER A 133 9.03 -8.86 12.82
CA SER A 133 9.52 -8.81 11.44
C SER A 133 10.01 -7.41 11.08
N ASN A 134 10.66 -7.27 9.93
CA ASN A 134 11.21 -6.00 9.47
C ASN A 134 10.31 -5.27 8.45
N ARG A 135 9.09 -5.75 8.22
CA ARG A 135 8.17 -5.23 7.20
C ARG A 135 7.83 -3.75 7.38
N ALA A 136 7.67 -3.30 8.63
CA ALA A 136 7.35 -1.91 8.97
C ALA A 136 8.58 -0.98 9.10
N ASN A 137 9.80 -1.50 9.05
CA ASN A 137 11.00 -0.73 9.39
C ASN A 137 11.20 0.50 8.50
N LEU A 138 10.90 0.38 7.20
CA LEU A 138 11.06 1.49 6.26
C LEU A 138 10.05 2.60 6.52
N LEU A 139 8.78 2.27 6.72
CA LEU A 139 7.74 3.22 7.12
C LEU A 139 8.14 3.93 8.42
N ASN A 140 8.47 3.16 9.46
CA ASN A 140 8.82 3.72 10.76
C ASN A 140 10.05 4.62 10.71
N LYS A 141 11.01 4.35 9.80
CA LYS A 141 12.10 5.28 9.52
C LYS A 141 11.59 6.60 8.96
N PHE A 142 10.68 6.57 7.98
CA PHE A 142 10.13 7.79 7.37
C PHE A 142 9.27 8.57 8.38
N ILE A 143 8.48 7.89 9.20
CA ILE A 143 7.72 8.49 10.29
C ILE A 143 8.66 9.24 11.26
N ARG A 144 9.72 8.59 11.76
CA ARG A 144 10.68 9.25 12.65
C ARG A 144 11.32 10.49 12.03
N MET A 145 11.65 10.41 10.73
CA MET A 145 12.20 11.57 10.01
C MET A 145 11.17 12.70 9.92
N ALA A 146 9.94 12.40 9.55
CA ALA A 146 8.89 13.40 9.40
C ALA A 146 8.50 14.04 10.77
N THR A 147 8.35 13.24 11.83
CA THR A 147 8.02 13.73 13.17
C THR A 147 9.16 14.56 13.81
N SER A 148 10.41 14.37 13.37
CA SER A 148 11.53 15.25 13.77
C SER A 148 11.65 16.54 12.94
N GLY A 149 10.69 16.82 12.06
CA GLY A 149 10.71 18.00 11.18
C GLY A 149 11.64 17.89 9.98
N ASN A 150 12.16 16.71 9.66
CA ASN A 150 13.01 16.53 8.48
C ASN A 150 12.15 16.46 7.20
N PRO A 151 12.29 17.42 6.25
CA PRO A 151 11.51 17.46 5.03
C PRO A 151 11.65 16.21 4.13
N GLU A 152 12.80 15.53 4.19
CA GLU A 152 13.01 14.27 3.47
C GLU A 152 12.04 13.18 3.96
N GLY A 153 11.70 13.17 5.26
CA GLY A 153 10.72 12.25 5.84
C GLY A 153 9.34 12.43 5.22
N GLU A 154 8.87 13.67 5.11
CA GLU A 154 7.60 13.99 4.45
C GLU A 154 7.59 13.54 2.98
N MET A 155 8.63 13.88 2.21
CA MET A 155 8.75 13.48 0.81
C MET A 155 8.76 11.95 0.64
N ARG A 156 9.39 11.23 1.57
CA ARG A 156 9.38 9.76 1.58
C ARG A 156 8.01 9.18 1.89
N LEU A 157 7.29 9.75 2.84
CA LEU A 157 5.91 9.35 3.15
C LEU A 157 4.99 9.58 1.96
N ARG A 158 5.09 10.74 1.30
CA ARG A 158 4.27 11.09 0.13
C ARG A 158 4.53 10.19 -1.08
N TYR A 159 5.79 9.88 -1.38
CA TYR A 159 6.18 9.36 -2.69
C TYR A 159 6.93 8.03 -2.68
N THR A 160 7.48 7.60 -1.53
CA THR A 160 8.18 6.31 -1.45
C THR A 160 7.35 5.24 -0.72
N PHE A 161 6.50 5.65 0.24
CA PHE A 161 5.63 4.70 0.93
C PHE A 161 4.40 4.36 0.08
N GLY A 162 4.47 3.20 -0.61
CA GLY A 162 3.49 2.78 -1.62
C GLY A 162 2.27 2.04 -1.06
N GLU A 163 2.33 1.50 0.15
CA GLU A 163 1.28 0.68 0.75
C GLU A 163 0.09 1.55 1.21
N PRO A 164 -1.17 1.02 1.20
CA PRO A 164 -2.36 1.78 1.59
C PRO A 164 -2.58 1.80 3.10
N TRP A 165 -2.08 0.80 3.85
CA TRP A 165 -2.22 0.72 5.30
C TRP A 165 -1.39 1.81 6.01
N CYS A 166 -1.76 2.14 7.25
CA CYS A 166 -1.15 3.22 8.05
C CYS A 166 -1.23 4.62 7.41
N LYS A 167 -2.19 4.82 6.50
CA LYS A 167 -2.61 6.13 5.98
C LYS A 167 -4.06 6.35 6.34
N ILE A 168 -4.35 7.47 6.99
CA ILE A 168 -5.71 7.94 7.23
C ILE A 168 -5.89 9.19 6.37
N VAL A 169 -6.77 9.11 5.37
CA VAL A 169 -6.88 10.08 4.27
C VAL A 169 -8.23 10.77 4.33
N ARG A 170 -8.28 12.09 4.19
CA ARG A 170 -9.55 12.82 4.05
C ARG A 170 -10.33 12.29 2.86
N ARG A 171 -11.60 11.88 3.06
CA ARG A 171 -12.46 11.38 1.98
C ARG A 171 -12.60 12.39 0.85
N ARG A 172 -12.74 13.68 1.16
CA ARG A 172 -12.81 14.75 0.16
C ARG A 172 -11.61 14.78 -0.80
N LEU A 173 -10.38 14.48 -0.32
CA LEU A 173 -9.20 14.43 -1.18
C LEU A 173 -9.35 13.34 -2.24
N ILE A 174 -9.83 12.16 -1.84
CA ILE A 174 -10.05 11.02 -2.73
C ILE A 174 -11.14 11.34 -3.76
N GLU A 175 -12.24 11.94 -3.32
CA GLU A 175 -13.39 12.28 -4.16
C GLU A 175 -13.07 13.41 -5.16
N CYS A 176 -12.49 14.53 -4.68
CA CYS A 176 -12.20 15.69 -5.53
C CYS A 176 -11.20 15.38 -6.65
N HIS A 177 -10.29 14.41 -6.45
CA HIS A 177 -9.27 14.05 -7.43
C HIS A 177 -9.49 12.69 -8.07
N ASP A 178 -10.65 12.08 -7.85
CA ASP A 178 -11.00 10.74 -8.35
C ASP A 178 -9.88 9.71 -8.14
N ILE A 179 -9.29 9.70 -6.93
CA ILE A 179 -8.16 8.81 -6.62
C ILE A 179 -8.68 7.37 -6.46
N ARG A 180 -8.18 6.45 -7.30
CA ARG A 180 -8.57 5.05 -7.31
C ARG A 180 -7.35 4.15 -7.29
N PHE A 181 -7.54 2.95 -6.77
CA PHE A 181 -6.58 1.85 -6.89
C PHE A 181 -6.53 1.35 -8.33
N THR A 182 -5.37 0.88 -8.76
CA THR A 182 -5.27 0.15 -10.02
C THR A 182 -5.86 -1.24 -9.85
N GLU A 183 -6.71 -1.68 -10.78
CA GLU A 183 -7.27 -3.04 -10.77
C GLU A 183 -6.28 -4.02 -11.42
N SER A 184 -5.15 -4.20 -10.77
CA SER A 184 -4.03 -5.01 -11.20
C SER A 184 -3.77 -6.15 -10.22
N SER A 185 -3.14 -7.23 -10.71
CA SER A 185 -2.84 -8.41 -9.89
C SER A 185 -1.72 -8.19 -8.88
N ILE A 186 -0.89 -7.15 -9.10
CA ILE A 186 0.22 -6.75 -8.24
C ILE A 186 0.34 -5.22 -8.21
N HIS A 187 0.89 -4.68 -7.13
CA HIS A 187 1.15 -3.23 -6.99
C HIS A 187 -0.08 -2.35 -7.28
N ASN A 188 -1.27 -2.85 -6.96
CA ASN A 188 -2.53 -2.14 -7.16
C ASN A 188 -2.64 -0.86 -6.33
N ASP A 189 -1.87 -0.74 -5.26
CA ASP A 189 -1.79 0.34 -4.29
C ASP A 189 -0.84 1.49 -4.70
N THR A 190 0.10 1.23 -5.60
CA THR A 190 1.15 2.19 -5.96
C THR A 190 0.58 3.51 -6.49
N LYS A 191 -0.36 3.44 -7.44
CA LYS A 191 -0.98 4.64 -8.04
C LYS A 191 -1.80 5.42 -7.02
N TYR A 192 -2.64 4.74 -6.23
CA TYR A 192 -3.39 5.33 -5.14
C TYR A 192 -2.47 6.12 -4.20
N SER A 193 -1.41 5.47 -3.74
CA SER A 193 -0.50 6.04 -2.73
C SER A 193 0.22 7.29 -3.20
N TYR A 194 0.79 7.31 -4.43
CA TYR A 194 1.48 8.51 -4.89
C TYR A 194 0.51 9.64 -5.27
N LEU A 195 -0.71 9.33 -5.74
CA LEU A 195 -1.72 10.35 -6.00
C LEU A 195 -2.21 11.00 -4.71
N VAL A 196 -2.45 10.22 -3.65
CA VAL A 196 -2.74 10.75 -2.31
C VAL A 196 -1.62 11.68 -1.86
N GLY A 197 -0.36 11.24 -1.97
CA GLY A 197 0.80 12.07 -1.60
C GLY A 197 0.96 13.34 -2.42
N TYR A 198 0.61 13.30 -3.71
CA TYR A 198 0.72 14.43 -4.65
C TYR A 198 -0.37 15.48 -4.42
N HIS A 199 -1.62 15.05 -4.27
CA HIS A 199 -2.75 15.96 -4.14
C HIS A 199 -2.96 16.46 -2.71
N ALA A 200 -2.41 15.79 -1.68
CA ALA A 200 -2.52 16.24 -0.31
C ALA A 200 -1.87 17.62 -0.13
N LYS A 201 -2.64 18.61 0.33
CA LYS A 201 -2.17 19.95 0.64
C LYS A 201 -1.13 19.91 1.76
N ARG A 202 -1.52 19.37 2.90
CA ARG A 202 -0.65 19.12 4.06
C ARG A 202 -0.79 17.69 4.53
N ILE A 203 0.30 17.14 5.04
CA ILE A 203 0.29 15.84 5.73
C ILE A 203 0.73 16.02 7.18
N SER A 204 0.30 15.09 8.02
CA SER A 204 0.80 14.94 9.39
C SER A 204 1.33 13.52 9.59
N SER A 205 2.10 13.30 10.64
CA SER A 205 2.60 11.98 11.00
C SER A 205 2.63 11.77 12.50
N THR A 206 2.38 10.54 12.94
CA THR A 206 2.41 10.15 14.35
C THR A 206 3.28 8.91 14.57
N PRO A 207 4.08 8.84 15.64
CA PRO A 207 4.85 7.67 15.99
C PRO A 207 3.99 6.53 16.56
N TYR A 208 2.71 6.76 16.82
CA TYR A 208 1.81 5.69 17.27
C TYR A 208 1.55 4.70 16.15
N ALA A 209 1.71 3.42 16.44
CA ALA A 209 1.42 2.35 15.50
C ALA A 209 -0.10 2.19 15.36
N LEU A 210 -0.63 2.39 14.14
CA LEU A 210 -2.04 2.17 13.82
C LEU A 210 -2.36 0.68 13.75
N CYS A 211 -1.50 -0.08 13.08
CA CYS A 211 -1.71 -1.50 12.83
C CYS A 211 -0.44 -2.33 13.05
N THR A 212 -0.64 -3.64 13.20
CA THR A 212 0.38 -4.68 13.18
C THR A 212 0.26 -5.43 11.87
N ILE A 213 1.26 -5.27 11.00
CA ILE A 213 1.34 -5.94 9.70
C ILE A 213 1.88 -7.34 9.89
N THR A 214 1.18 -8.34 9.35
CA THR A 214 1.62 -9.73 9.41
C THR A 214 2.37 -10.14 8.15
N THR A 215 3.38 -10.97 8.31
CA THR A 215 4.10 -11.61 7.19
C THR A 215 3.89 -13.11 7.27
N ARG A 216 3.46 -13.73 6.16
CA ARG A 216 3.25 -15.18 6.08
C ARG A 216 4.00 -15.82 4.93
N SER A 217 4.32 -17.11 5.07
CA SER A 217 4.78 -17.95 3.98
C SER A 217 3.64 -18.10 2.95
N GLY A 218 3.89 -17.87 1.66
CA GLY A 218 2.86 -17.99 0.61
C GLY A 218 2.20 -16.68 0.17
N SER A 219 2.63 -15.52 0.67
CA SER A 219 2.20 -14.22 0.16
C SER A 219 2.44 -14.11 -1.36
N VAL A 220 1.46 -13.55 -2.09
CA VAL A 220 1.39 -13.42 -3.55
C VAL A 220 2.62 -12.72 -4.19
N SER A 221 3.44 -12.05 -3.38
CA SER A 221 4.55 -11.20 -3.85
C SER A 221 5.84 -11.96 -4.19
N ARG A 222 5.97 -13.26 -3.89
CA ARG A 222 7.28 -13.97 -3.95
C ARG A 222 7.66 -14.55 -5.31
N THR A 223 6.72 -14.98 -6.15
CA THR A 223 7.03 -15.57 -7.48
C THR A 223 6.22 -14.86 -8.56
N LEU A 224 6.91 -14.23 -9.51
CA LEU A 224 6.26 -13.51 -10.60
C LEU A 224 6.26 -14.34 -11.88
N SER A 225 5.05 -14.60 -12.41
CA SER A 225 4.86 -15.07 -13.79
C SER A 225 5.34 -14.01 -14.79
N GLU A 226 5.54 -14.39 -16.05
CA GLU A 226 5.96 -13.43 -17.09
C GLU A 226 4.93 -12.29 -17.25
N SER A 227 3.64 -12.59 -17.18
CA SER A 227 2.58 -11.57 -17.21
C SER A 227 2.74 -10.56 -16.06
N LYS A 228 2.96 -11.01 -14.83
CA LYS A 228 3.19 -10.15 -13.68
C LYS A 228 4.48 -9.32 -13.78
N LYS A 229 5.52 -9.84 -14.45
CA LYS A 229 6.74 -9.06 -14.71
C LYS A 229 6.46 -7.90 -15.67
N LEU A 230 5.66 -8.13 -16.73
CA LEU A 230 5.25 -7.07 -17.66
C LEU A 230 4.31 -6.07 -17.01
N GLU A 231 3.36 -6.54 -16.20
CA GLU A 231 2.48 -5.68 -15.40
C GLU A 231 3.29 -4.78 -14.46
N ARG A 232 4.31 -5.31 -13.79
CA ARG A 232 5.26 -4.53 -12.96
C ARG A 232 5.97 -3.46 -13.77
N ILE A 233 6.47 -3.78 -14.97
CA ILE A 233 7.13 -2.81 -15.87
C ILE A 233 6.15 -1.71 -16.25
N THR A 234 4.90 -2.06 -16.56
CA THR A 234 3.84 -1.11 -16.90
C THR A 234 3.57 -0.14 -15.77
N ILE A 235 3.29 -0.64 -14.57
CA ILE A 235 2.93 0.16 -13.39
C ILE A 235 4.07 1.11 -13.00
N PHE A 236 5.30 0.60 -12.89
CA PHE A 236 6.43 1.45 -12.51
C PHE A 236 6.93 2.34 -13.65
N GLY A 237 6.71 1.96 -14.92
CA GLY A 237 6.89 2.85 -16.06
C GLY A 237 5.97 4.08 -15.98
N GLU A 238 4.70 3.87 -15.64
CA GLU A 238 3.72 4.95 -15.40
C GLU A 238 4.11 5.81 -14.20
N THR A 239 4.52 5.18 -13.11
CA THR A 239 4.97 5.90 -11.90
C THR A 239 6.16 6.81 -12.20
N HIS A 240 7.18 6.31 -12.89
CA HIS A 240 8.33 7.11 -13.31
C HIS A 240 7.95 8.27 -14.26
N LYS A 241 7.02 8.00 -15.19
CA LYS A 241 6.48 9.03 -16.10
C LYS A 241 5.78 10.13 -15.30
N PHE A 242 4.84 9.74 -14.42
CA PHE A 242 4.08 10.67 -13.58
C PHE A 242 5.02 11.56 -12.74
N TYR A 243 6.01 10.99 -12.06
CA TYR A 243 6.92 11.76 -11.21
C TYR A 243 7.74 12.77 -12.03
N ARG A 244 8.18 12.38 -13.24
CA ARG A 244 8.89 13.29 -14.14
C ARG A 244 8.01 14.44 -14.60
N GLU A 245 6.78 14.17 -15.00
CA GLU A 245 5.83 15.17 -15.50
C GLU A 245 5.32 16.09 -14.38
N SER A 246 5.24 15.58 -13.15
CA SER A 246 4.83 16.34 -11.97
C SER A 246 6.00 17.04 -11.25
N GLY A 247 7.22 16.99 -11.79
CA GLY A 247 8.40 17.59 -11.15
C GLY A 247 8.87 16.91 -9.87
N ILE A 248 8.38 15.69 -9.58
CA ILE A 248 8.78 14.93 -8.39
C ILE A 248 10.13 14.28 -8.64
N PRO A 249 11.15 14.50 -7.77
CA PRO A 249 12.46 13.91 -7.96
C PRO A 249 12.43 12.38 -8.03
N GLN A 250 13.08 11.81 -9.06
CA GLN A 250 13.08 10.37 -9.34
C GLN A 250 13.69 9.51 -8.21
N ARG A 251 14.44 10.11 -7.27
CA ARG A 251 14.96 9.41 -6.08
C ARG A 251 13.89 8.92 -5.11
N TYR A 252 12.66 9.44 -5.23
CA TYR A 252 11.51 9.02 -4.41
C TYR A 252 10.73 7.86 -5.01
N VAL A 253 10.92 7.56 -6.30
CA VAL A 253 10.26 6.40 -6.92
C VAL A 253 10.78 5.10 -6.30
N ILE A 254 9.89 4.22 -5.86
CA ILE A 254 10.27 2.85 -5.52
C ILE A 254 10.79 2.18 -6.79
N ASN A 255 12.06 1.82 -6.79
CA ASN A 255 12.72 1.36 -8.00
C ASN A 255 12.57 -0.15 -8.21
N PHE A 256 11.39 -0.58 -8.63
CA PHE A 256 11.17 -1.94 -9.12
C PHE A 256 11.32 -2.08 -10.65
N LEU A 257 11.28 -0.96 -11.38
CA LEU A 257 11.35 -0.97 -12.84
C LEU A 257 12.70 -1.47 -13.37
N TRP A 258 13.77 -0.78 -12.99
CA TRP A 258 15.09 -1.07 -13.56
C TRP A 258 15.68 -2.41 -13.11
N PRO A 259 15.48 -2.86 -11.84
CA PRO A 259 15.77 -4.25 -11.45
C PRO A 259 15.04 -5.28 -12.30
N GLN A 260 13.75 -5.06 -12.61
CA GLN A 260 12.99 -5.98 -13.44
C GLN A 260 13.49 -5.98 -14.88
N MET A 261 13.77 -4.82 -15.46
CA MET A 261 14.33 -4.70 -16.81
C MET A 261 15.71 -5.38 -16.91
N ALA A 262 16.57 -5.20 -15.91
CA ALA A 262 17.89 -5.84 -15.84
C ALA A 262 17.79 -7.38 -15.76
N LYS A 263 16.92 -7.90 -14.86
CA LYS A 263 16.65 -9.34 -14.76
C LYS A 263 16.11 -9.93 -16.06
N SER A 264 15.18 -9.23 -16.71
CA SER A 264 14.64 -9.66 -18.00
C SER A 264 15.72 -9.63 -19.11
N PHE A 265 16.58 -8.61 -19.13
CA PHE A 265 17.67 -8.51 -20.08
C PHE A 265 18.65 -9.69 -19.98
N LEU A 266 18.97 -10.12 -18.76
CA LEU A 266 19.92 -11.21 -18.51
C LEU A 266 19.29 -12.60 -18.64
N GLY A 267 18.01 -12.78 -18.27
CA GLY A 267 17.38 -14.07 -18.12
C GLY A 267 16.28 -14.41 -19.14
N ASN A 268 15.51 -13.42 -19.61
CA ASN A 268 14.42 -13.62 -20.58
C ASN A 268 14.34 -12.44 -21.55
N ARG A 269 14.92 -12.63 -22.72
CA ARG A 269 14.99 -11.60 -23.77
C ARG A 269 13.63 -11.19 -24.35
N ASP A 270 12.65 -12.08 -24.36
CA ASP A 270 11.30 -11.74 -24.88
C ASP A 270 10.57 -10.83 -23.89
N THR A 271 10.63 -11.12 -22.59
CA THR A 271 10.10 -10.21 -21.56
C THR A 271 10.81 -8.86 -21.61
N TYR A 272 12.12 -8.83 -21.84
CA TYR A 272 12.85 -7.56 -22.00
C TYR A 272 12.37 -6.79 -23.23
N LYS A 273 12.22 -7.42 -24.39
CA LYS A 273 11.73 -6.78 -25.63
C LYS A 273 10.32 -6.20 -25.42
N LYS A 274 9.40 -6.99 -24.86
CA LYS A 274 8.04 -6.54 -24.55
C LYS A 274 8.05 -5.37 -23.56
N GLY A 275 8.83 -5.46 -22.50
CA GLY A 275 9.00 -4.38 -21.53
C GLY A 275 9.61 -3.12 -22.15
N TYR A 276 10.55 -3.26 -23.06
CA TYR A 276 11.14 -2.15 -23.81
C TYR A 276 10.09 -1.42 -24.64
N GLU A 277 9.23 -2.14 -25.37
CA GLU A 277 8.14 -1.53 -26.16
C GLU A 277 7.11 -0.83 -25.27
N ILE A 278 6.73 -1.45 -24.13
CA ILE A 278 5.86 -0.82 -23.14
C ILE A 278 6.44 0.54 -22.69
N LEU A 279 7.73 0.59 -22.37
CA LEU A 279 8.38 1.83 -21.93
C LEU A 279 8.47 2.87 -23.05
N LYS A 280 8.69 2.44 -24.30
CA LYS A 280 8.64 3.32 -25.47
C LYS A 280 7.27 4.00 -25.62
N GLN A 281 6.19 3.23 -25.51
CA GLN A 281 4.80 3.73 -25.53
C GLN A 281 4.52 4.73 -24.40
N LYS A 282 5.22 4.58 -23.25
CA LYS A 282 5.13 5.50 -22.11
C LYS A 282 6.07 6.73 -22.21
N GLY A 283 6.71 6.92 -23.37
CA GLY A 283 7.53 8.11 -23.64
C GLY A 283 8.97 8.03 -23.14
N PHE A 284 9.49 6.82 -22.82
CA PHE A 284 10.92 6.67 -22.56
C PHE A 284 11.72 6.60 -23.87
N THR A 285 12.85 7.28 -23.93
CA THR A 285 13.76 7.16 -25.07
C THR A 285 14.52 5.85 -25.04
N SER A 286 14.93 5.34 -26.20
CA SER A 286 15.78 4.16 -26.30
C SER A 286 17.08 4.26 -25.47
N ALA A 287 17.67 5.45 -25.46
CA ALA A 287 18.87 5.74 -24.67
C ALA A 287 18.59 5.63 -23.17
N GLN A 288 17.47 6.19 -22.67
CA GLN A 288 17.08 6.09 -21.26
C GLN A 288 16.85 4.65 -20.83
N ILE A 289 16.15 3.84 -21.63
CA ILE A 289 15.86 2.44 -21.29
C ILE A 289 17.17 1.64 -21.22
N LYS A 290 18.00 1.72 -22.25
CA LYS A 290 19.31 1.01 -22.31
C LYS A 290 20.22 1.46 -21.17
N PHE A 291 20.41 2.77 -21.00
CA PHE A 291 21.28 3.32 -19.96
C PHE A 291 20.86 2.86 -18.55
N ASN A 292 19.59 3.02 -18.17
CA ASN A 292 19.14 2.65 -16.83
C ASN A 292 19.19 1.13 -16.59
N THR A 293 18.86 0.33 -17.61
CA THR A 293 19.00 -1.13 -17.53
C THR A 293 20.45 -1.53 -17.27
N MET A 294 21.40 -1.01 -18.07
CA MET A 294 22.81 -1.32 -17.93
C MET A 294 23.40 -0.78 -16.62
N LYS A 295 23.06 0.46 -16.24
CA LYS A 295 23.45 1.03 -14.95
C LYS A 295 23.07 0.13 -13.78
N HIS A 296 21.86 -0.47 -13.84
CA HIS A 296 21.40 -1.37 -12.78
C HIS A 296 22.16 -2.70 -12.77
N ILE A 297 22.46 -3.26 -13.94
CA ILE A 297 23.28 -4.48 -14.07
C ILE A 297 24.67 -4.25 -13.47
N PHE A 298 25.36 -3.16 -13.84
CA PHE A 298 26.70 -2.85 -13.32
C PHE A 298 26.69 -2.61 -11.80
N ARG A 299 25.67 -1.92 -11.28
CA ARG A 299 25.56 -1.68 -9.84
C ARG A 299 25.42 -2.99 -9.04
N ASN A 300 24.64 -3.95 -9.54
CA ASN A 300 24.48 -5.25 -8.89
C ASN A 300 25.77 -6.05 -8.93
N ASN A 301 26.47 -6.09 -10.07
CA ASN A 301 27.75 -6.78 -10.18
C ASN A 301 28.81 -6.21 -9.21
N LEU A 302 28.82 -4.88 -9.01
CA LEU A 302 29.73 -4.25 -8.03
C LEU A 302 29.37 -4.63 -6.58
N VAL A 303 28.07 -4.73 -6.25
CA VAL A 303 27.62 -5.18 -4.92
C VAL A 303 27.99 -6.64 -4.69
N ASP A 304 27.76 -7.50 -5.70
CA ASP A 304 28.13 -8.93 -5.60
C ASP A 304 29.64 -9.12 -5.45
N LEU A 305 30.45 -8.34 -6.17
CA LEU A 305 31.92 -8.36 -6.04
C LEU A 305 32.33 -7.90 -4.64
N LYS A 306 31.76 -6.80 -4.14
CA LYS A 306 32.04 -6.31 -2.78
C LYS A 306 31.70 -7.36 -1.72
N ASN A 307 30.52 -8.01 -1.83
CA ASN A 307 30.12 -9.05 -0.88
C ASN A 307 31.03 -10.28 -0.93
N LYS A 308 31.55 -10.67 -2.12
CA LYS A 308 32.54 -11.73 -2.26
C LYS A 308 33.87 -11.37 -1.59
N VAL A 309 34.33 -10.12 -1.78
CA VAL A 309 35.59 -9.65 -1.14
C VAL A 309 35.41 -9.61 0.39
N ILE A 310 34.31 -9.13 0.92
CA ILE A 310 34.05 -9.13 2.37
C ILE A 310 34.09 -10.56 2.92
N LYS A 311 33.42 -11.50 2.26
CA LYS A 311 33.47 -12.93 2.68
C LYS A 311 34.86 -13.54 2.62
N MET A 312 35.70 -13.10 1.70
CA MET A 312 37.10 -13.56 1.61
C MET A 312 38.01 -12.96 2.69
N ILE A 313 37.61 -11.83 3.30
CA ILE A 313 38.37 -11.17 4.38
C ILE A 313 37.91 -11.71 5.76
N GLU A 314 36.68 -12.20 5.87
CA GLU A 314 36.11 -12.77 7.11
C GLU A 314 36.40 -14.28 7.28
N THR A 315 36.96 -14.94 6.26
CA THR A 315 37.50 -16.31 6.29
C THR A 315 39.02 -16.32 6.40
#